data_5db08f187a40b07827f0929e2c6522c2
#
_entry.id   5db08f187a40b07827f0929e2c6522c2
#
_cell.length_a   1.000
_cell.length_b   1.000
_cell.length_c   1.000
_cell.angle_alpha   90.00
_cell.angle_beta   90.00
_cell.angle_gamma   90.00
#
_symmetry.space_group_name_H-M   'P 1'
#
loop_
_entity.id
_entity.type
_entity.pdbx_description
1 polymer ?
#
loop_
_entity_poly.entity_id
_entity_poly.type
_entity_poly.pdbx_seq_one_letter_code
_entity_poly.pdbx_strand_id
1 'polypeptide(L)'
;MRREHEGVVSEASSGNTAELSPAGGMLMVYLRDHAGASITSNGALGEVTLLSGGAKQVLPLAPSGDNALLEEGSYQAAAGSKAVLKLTFPGKSAELFHFVLP
;
A
#
# COMPACT_ATOMS: atom_id res chain seq x y z
N MET A 1 -10.43 -8.97 8.09
CA MET A 1 -9.10 -8.64 7.56
C MET A 1 -8.05 -8.85 8.62
N ARG A 2 -6.87 -9.29 8.24
CA ARG A 2 -5.80 -9.61 9.17
C ARG A 2 -4.62 -8.66 8.98
N ARG A 3 -4.10 -8.13 10.08
CA ARG A 3 -2.89 -7.30 10.07
C ARG A 3 -1.69 -8.18 10.40
N GLU A 4 -1.23 -8.95 9.42
CA GLU A 4 -0.13 -9.90 9.63
C GLU A 4 1.22 -9.23 9.84
N HIS A 5 1.35 -7.97 9.43
CA HIS A 5 2.58 -7.18 9.56
C HIS A 5 2.39 -5.98 10.47
N GLU A 6 1.34 -5.99 11.28
CA GLU A 6 1.00 -4.93 12.23
C GLU A 6 0.80 -3.56 11.57
N GLY A 7 0.41 -3.56 10.32
CA GLY A 7 0.12 -2.35 9.57
C GLY A 7 -1.35 -2.00 9.58
N VAL A 8 -1.74 -1.14 8.65
CA VAL A 8 -3.13 -0.73 8.44
C VAL A 8 -3.65 -1.46 7.21
N VAL A 9 -4.82 -2.07 7.32
CA VAL A 9 -5.40 -2.87 6.24
C VAL A 9 -6.55 -2.11 5.59
N SER A 10 -6.63 -2.17 4.27
CA SER A 10 -7.71 -1.61 3.49
C SER A 10 -8.14 -2.61 2.41
N GLU A 11 -9.42 -2.57 2.06
CA GLU A 11 -9.99 -3.43 1.03
C GLU A 11 -10.49 -2.59 -0.13
N ALA A 12 -10.11 -2.98 -1.36
CA ALA A 12 -10.62 -2.35 -2.58
C ALA A 12 -11.97 -2.94 -2.96
N SER A 13 -12.66 -2.28 -3.90
CA SER A 13 -13.95 -2.75 -4.39
C SER A 13 -13.89 -4.13 -5.06
N SER A 14 -12.70 -4.52 -5.52
CA SER A 14 -12.46 -5.85 -6.08
C SER A 14 -12.48 -6.97 -5.03
N GLY A 15 -12.38 -6.63 -3.75
CA GLY A 15 -12.23 -7.60 -2.67
C GLY A 15 -10.77 -7.88 -2.29
N ASN A 16 -9.82 -7.40 -3.07
CA ASN A 16 -8.40 -7.49 -2.71
C ASN A 16 -8.11 -6.59 -1.52
N THR A 17 -7.16 -7.00 -0.67
CA THR A 17 -6.73 -6.24 0.48
C THR A 17 -5.27 -5.86 0.38
N ALA A 18 -4.93 -4.71 0.94
CA ALA A 18 -3.56 -4.26 1.05
C ALA A 18 -3.29 -3.86 2.50
N GLU A 19 -2.14 -4.26 3.01
CA GLU A 19 -1.68 -3.86 4.33
C GLU A 19 -0.50 -2.92 4.17
N LEU A 20 -0.66 -1.69 4.66
CA LEU A 20 0.38 -0.66 4.62
C LEU A 20 1.14 -0.71 5.94
N SER A 21 2.42 -1.04 5.88
CA SER A 21 3.26 -1.23 7.07
C SER A 21 4.46 -0.29 7.02
N PRO A 22 4.45 0.79 7.81
CA PRO A 22 5.65 1.63 7.95
C PRO A 22 6.72 0.87 8.72
N ALA A 23 7.93 0.83 8.20
CA ALA A 23 9.03 0.12 8.86
C ALA A 23 10.36 0.80 8.53
N GLY A 24 11.04 1.32 9.55
CA GLY A 24 12.38 1.86 9.40
C GLY A 24 12.51 3.01 8.41
N GLY A 25 11.49 3.84 8.28
CA GLY A 25 11.48 4.96 7.33
C GLY A 25 11.05 4.56 5.92
N MET A 26 10.66 3.29 5.71
CA MET A 26 10.16 2.79 4.43
C MET A 26 8.71 2.38 4.57
N LEU A 27 8.00 2.39 3.46
CA LEU A 27 6.64 1.86 3.41
C LEU A 27 6.63 0.53 2.68
N MET A 28 6.10 -0.49 3.33
CA MET A 28 5.85 -1.79 2.72
C MET A 28 4.34 -1.95 2.51
N VAL A 29 3.96 -2.49 1.37
CA VAL A 29 2.56 -2.82 1.08
C VAL A 29 2.50 -4.31 0.79
N TYR A 30 1.67 -5.03 1.55
CA TYR A 30 1.46 -6.46 1.37
C TYR A 30 0.09 -6.70 0.76
N LEU A 31 0.03 -7.58 -0.23
CA LEU A 31 -1.17 -7.80 -1.04
C LEU A 31 -1.77 -9.18 -0.76
N ARG A 32 -3.10 -9.22 -0.60
CA ARG A 32 -3.87 -10.45 -0.44
C ARG A 32 -5.17 -10.37 -1.22
N ASP A 33 -5.67 -11.52 -1.62
CA ASP A 33 -6.97 -11.58 -2.27
C ASP A 33 -8.10 -11.63 -1.21
N HIS A 34 -9.34 -11.70 -1.67
CA HIS A 34 -10.50 -11.74 -0.79
C HIS A 34 -10.48 -12.93 0.18
N ALA A 35 -9.89 -14.03 -0.21
CA ALA A 35 -9.78 -15.22 0.64
C ALA A 35 -8.58 -15.18 1.59
N GLY A 36 -7.77 -14.13 1.55
CA GLY A 36 -6.59 -13.99 2.40
C GLY A 36 -5.33 -14.60 1.83
N ALA A 37 -5.37 -15.11 0.61
CA ALA A 37 -4.19 -15.65 -0.05
C ALA A 37 -3.31 -14.53 -0.59
N SER A 38 -2.00 -14.73 -0.55
CA SER A 38 -1.05 -13.75 -1.09
C SER A 38 -1.23 -13.57 -2.59
N ILE A 39 -1.17 -12.32 -3.05
CA ILE A 39 -1.21 -11.98 -4.47
C ILE A 39 0.20 -11.58 -4.88
N THR A 40 0.67 -12.13 -6.01
CA THR A 40 1.99 -11.75 -6.51
C THR A 40 2.02 -10.27 -6.88
N SER A 41 3.09 -9.58 -6.44
CA SER A 41 3.34 -8.18 -6.81
C SER A 41 4.09 -8.04 -8.13
N ASN A 42 4.50 -9.16 -8.72
CA ASN A 42 5.31 -9.15 -9.95
C ASN A 42 4.58 -8.44 -11.08
N GLY A 43 5.23 -7.42 -11.65
CA GLY A 43 4.65 -6.62 -12.72
C GLY A 43 3.64 -5.57 -12.27
N ALA A 44 3.31 -5.50 -10.98
CA ALA A 44 2.37 -4.49 -10.48
C ALA A 44 3.03 -3.13 -10.40
N LEU A 45 2.24 -2.09 -10.64
CA LEU A 45 2.66 -0.70 -10.48
C LEU A 45 1.91 -0.11 -9.29
N GLY A 46 2.63 0.46 -8.35
CA GLY A 46 2.05 1.05 -7.15
C GLY A 46 2.52 2.48 -6.92
N GLU A 47 1.61 3.29 -6.38
CA GLU A 47 1.91 4.67 -6.03
C GLU A 47 1.09 5.03 -4.78
N VAL A 48 1.75 5.57 -3.76
CA VAL A 48 1.08 6.04 -2.56
C VAL A 48 1.11 7.56 -2.55
N THR A 49 -0.06 8.17 -2.38
CA THR A 49 -0.18 9.60 -2.14
C THR A 49 -0.42 9.81 -0.65
N LEU A 50 0.49 10.50 0.01
CA LEU A 50 0.38 10.86 1.43
C LEU A 50 -0.10 12.29 1.57
N LEU A 51 -1.13 12.47 2.39
CA LEU A 51 -1.65 13.80 2.73
C LEU A 51 -1.45 14.02 4.22
N SER A 52 -0.59 14.97 4.56
CA SER A 52 -0.23 15.24 5.95
C SER A 52 -0.04 16.75 6.15
N GLY A 53 -0.84 17.34 7.03
CA GLY A 53 -0.70 18.75 7.40
C GLY A 53 -0.77 19.74 6.23
N GLY A 54 -1.58 19.44 5.21
CA GLY A 54 -1.68 20.27 4.01
C GLY A 54 -0.60 19.99 2.97
N ALA A 55 0.36 19.13 3.27
CA ALA A 55 1.40 18.70 2.33
C ALA A 55 0.99 17.43 1.62
N LYS A 56 1.40 17.29 0.38
CA LYS A 56 1.14 16.10 -0.45
C LYS A 56 2.46 15.52 -0.91
N GLN A 57 2.64 14.22 -0.70
CA GLN A 57 3.79 13.48 -1.19
C GLN A 57 3.30 12.33 -2.06
N VAL A 58 3.94 12.13 -3.21
CA VAL A 58 3.66 11.00 -4.08
C VAL A 58 4.86 10.08 -4.06
N LEU A 59 4.66 8.83 -3.64
CA LEU A 59 5.72 7.87 -3.42
C LEU A 59 5.53 6.69 -4.36
N PRO A 60 6.41 6.51 -5.35
CA PRO A 60 6.33 5.32 -6.20
C PRO A 60 6.77 4.08 -5.43
N LEU A 61 6.12 2.96 -5.72
CA LEU A 61 6.42 1.68 -5.12
C LEU A 61 6.92 0.70 -6.19
N ALA A 62 7.84 -0.17 -5.79
CA ALA A 62 8.34 -1.23 -6.67
C ALA A 62 8.09 -2.59 -6.02
N PRO A 63 7.83 -3.64 -6.83
CA PRO A 63 7.67 -4.98 -6.29
C PRO A 63 8.88 -5.41 -5.47
N SER A 64 8.63 -6.03 -4.32
CA SER A 64 9.66 -6.51 -3.42
C SER A 64 9.19 -7.83 -2.81
N GLY A 65 9.89 -8.93 -3.13
CA GLY A 65 9.46 -10.25 -2.70
C GLY A 65 8.26 -10.75 -3.48
N ASP A 66 7.48 -11.65 -2.88
CA ASP A 66 6.42 -12.34 -3.61
C ASP A 66 5.11 -11.54 -3.67
N ASN A 67 4.71 -10.94 -2.56
CA ASN A 67 3.40 -10.27 -2.47
C ASN A 67 3.51 -8.85 -1.89
N ALA A 68 4.67 -8.22 -2.01
CA ALA A 68 4.88 -6.91 -1.42
C ALA A 68 5.35 -5.88 -2.44
N LEU A 69 5.08 -4.62 -2.12
CA LEU A 69 5.63 -3.46 -2.80
C LEU A 69 6.36 -2.62 -1.77
N LEU A 70 7.46 -2.01 -2.17
CA LEU A 70 8.32 -1.23 -1.28
C LEU A 70 8.54 0.16 -1.86
N GLU A 71 8.36 1.19 -1.03
CA GLU A 71 8.82 2.53 -1.32
C GLU A 71 10.24 2.66 -0.79
N GLU A 72 11.20 2.90 -1.67
CA GLU A 72 12.60 3.09 -1.32
C GLU A 72 12.88 4.58 -1.19
N GLY A 73 13.33 4.97 -0.03
CA GLY A 73 13.64 6.36 0.22
C GLY A 73 13.08 6.78 1.56
N SER A 74 12.96 8.08 1.76
CA SER A 74 12.41 8.62 2.98
C SER A 74 11.06 9.26 2.72
N TYR A 75 10.18 9.10 3.68
CA TYR A 75 8.89 9.77 3.67
C TYR A 75 8.64 10.37 5.04
N GLN A 76 7.75 11.35 5.11
CA GLN A 76 7.35 11.95 6.37
C GLN A 76 5.84 11.87 6.49
N ALA A 77 5.37 11.27 7.56
CA ALA A 77 3.94 11.17 7.84
C ALA A 77 3.71 11.28 9.34
N ALA A 78 2.81 12.17 9.72
CA ALA A 78 2.37 12.28 11.11
C ALA A 78 1.24 11.28 11.37
N ALA A 79 1.00 10.96 12.63
CA ALA A 79 -0.15 10.16 13.03
C ALA A 79 -1.43 10.82 12.50
N GLY A 80 -2.35 10.03 11.97
CA GLY A 80 -3.58 10.51 11.37
C GLY A 80 -3.46 10.96 9.92
N SER A 81 -2.27 10.89 9.33
CA SER A 81 -2.09 11.18 7.90
C SER A 81 -2.91 10.23 7.05
N LYS A 82 -3.43 10.74 5.93
CA LYS A 82 -4.18 9.90 4.99
C LYS A 82 -3.27 9.43 3.87
N ALA A 83 -3.46 8.20 3.45
CA ALA A 83 -2.71 7.61 2.36
C ALA A 83 -3.68 6.96 1.37
N VAL A 84 -3.42 7.15 0.08
CA VAL A 84 -4.16 6.50 -0.98
C VAL A 84 -3.17 5.70 -1.82
N LEU A 85 -3.37 4.39 -1.87
CA LEU A 85 -2.57 3.52 -2.72
C LEU A 85 -3.32 3.30 -4.03
N LYS A 86 -2.66 3.63 -5.14
CA LYS A 86 -3.12 3.30 -6.48
C LYS A 86 -2.30 2.11 -6.95
N LEU A 87 -2.95 0.98 -7.17
CA LEU A 87 -2.30 -0.26 -7.55
C LEU A 87 -2.83 -0.74 -8.88
N THR A 88 -1.93 -1.00 -9.83
CA THR A 88 -2.30 -1.47 -11.16
C THR A 88 -1.57 -2.76 -11.45
N PHE A 89 -2.34 -3.84 -11.64
CA PHE A 89 -1.80 -5.11 -12.09
C PHE A 89 -1.73 -5.13 -13.62
N PRO A 90 -0.83 -5.94 -14.21
CA PRO A 90 -0.72 -6.01 -15.67
C PRO A 90 -2.05 -6.33 -16.35
N GLY A 91 -2.42 -5.51 -17.32
CA GLY A 91 -3.64 -5.70 -18.09
C GLY A 91 -4.95 -5.41 -17.37
N LYS A 92 -4.88 -4.82 -16.17
CA LYS A 92 -6.07 -4.54 -15.36
C LYS A 92 -6.18 -3.06 -15.02
N SER A 93 -7.40 -2.65 -14.65
CA SER A 93 -7.64 -1.30 -14.19
C SER A 93 -7.03 -1.08 -12.81
N ALA A 94 -6.70 0.18 -12.50
CA ALA A 94 -6.13 0.53 -11.20
C ALA A 94 -7.14 0.28 -10.08
N GLU A 95 -6.64 -0.18 -8.94
CA GLU A 95 -7.39 -0.33 -7.70
C GLU A 95 -6.94 0.72 -6.70
N LEU A 96 -7.87 1.25 -5.93
CA LEU A 96 -7.57 2.28 -4.93
C LEU A 96 -7.81 1.72 -3.53
N PHE A 97 -6.85 1.96 -2.65
CA PHE A 97 -6.92 1.58 -1.24
C PHE A 97 -6.70 2.83 -0.40
N HIS A 98 -7.55 3.05 0.59
CA HIS A 98 -7.50 4.23 1.43
C HIS A 98 -7.08 3.83 2.84
N PHE A 99 -6.11 4.56 3.39
CA PHE A 99 -5.56 4.30 4.71
C PHE A 99 -5.55 5.57 5.56
N VAL A 100 -5.65 5.38 6.87
CA VAL A 100 -5.33 6.42 7.85
C VAL A 100 -4.19 5.85 8.69
N LEU A 101 -3.06 6.54 8.73
CA LEU A 101 -1.87 6.08 9.45
C LEU A 101 -2.05 6.25 10.96
N PRO A 102 -1.58 5.26 11.75
CA PRO A 102 -1.67 5.36 13.22
C PRO A 102 -0.76 6.43 13.80
#